data_2c1564b7fe957a0d3d31e6902a52a17d
#
_entry.id   2c1564b7fe957a0d3d31e6902a52a17d
#
_cell.length_a   1.000
_cell.length_b   1.000
_cell.length_c   1.000
_cell.angle_alpha   90.00
_cell.angle_beta   90.00
_cell.angle_gamma   90.00
#
_symmetry.space_group_name_H-M   'P 1'
#
loop_
_entity.id
_entity.type
_entity.pdbx_description
1 polymer ?
#
loop_
_entity_poly.entity_id
_entity_poly.type
_entity_poly.pdbx_seq_one_letter_code
_entity_poly.pdbx_strand_id
1 'polypeptide(L)'
;LEVKTRGPRGHTVKKRLAYDFAQAARMELSREGRFWVAERLEAAECFEGVDRVDSLVPVLSGTYTRSTLLMADGQGRATIDTELDWNSRGHELQAPHIAIIETKSGAAPSELDRLLWANRIRPSRISKYATAMALLTPDLQTNRWTRVIDRFFTMRPTVQQALAA
;
A
#
# COMPACT_ATOMS: atom_id res chain seq x y z
N LEU A 1 7.90 -0.75 -11.69
CA LEU A 1 8.44 -1.44 -10.54
C LEU A 1 8.90 -0.41 -9.48
N GLU A 2 8.57 -0.64 -8.21
CA GLU A 2 8.97 0.25 -7.12
C GLU A 2 9.60 -0.56 -5.99
N VAL A 3 10.77 -0.13 -5.52
CA VAL A 3 11.39 -0.63 -4.29
C VAL A 3 11.29 0.45 -3.21
N LYS A 4 10.87 0.05 -2.02
CA LYS A 4 10.79 0.92 -0.84
C LYS A 4 11.71 0.38 0.23
N THR A 5 12.67 1.20 0.63
CA THR A 5 13.61 0.88 1.72
C THR A 5 13.47 1.90 2.84
N ARG A 6 14.01 1.57 3.99
CA ARG A 6 14.10 2.50 5.12
C ARG A 6 15.44 3.23 5.04
N GLY A 7 15.39 4.52 4.81
CA GLY A 7 16.55 5.39 4.84
C GLY A 7 16.87 5.91 6.26
N PRO A 8 17.90 6.78 6.37
CA PRO A 8 18.27 7.43 7.62
C PRO A 8 17.08 8.11 8.31
N ARG A 9 17.07 8.13 9.63
CA ARG A 9 15.99 8.71 10.47
C ARG A 9 14.60 8.10 10.22
N GLY A 10 14.53 6.89 9.64
CA GLY A 10 13.27 6.18 9.40
C GLY A 10 12.45 6.68 8.21
N HIS A 11 12.99 7.54 7.36
CA HIS A 11 12.32 7.98 6.14
C HIS A 11 12.16 6.81 5.16
N THR A 12 11.06 6.80 4.43
CA THR A 12 10.86 5.85 3.34
C THR A 12 11.56 6.37 2.09
N VAL A 13 12.55 5.64 1.60
CA VAL A 13 13.18 5.86 0.31
C VAL A 13 12.46 5.05 -0.74
N LYS A 14 12.03 5.70 -1.83
CA LYS A 14 11.35 5.05 -2.95
C LYS A 14 12.20 5.21 -4.20
N LYS A 15 12.49 4.11 -4.84
CA LYS A 15 13.12 4.07 -6.17
C LYS A 15 12.17 3.40 -7.14
N ARG A 16 12.14 3.89 -8.37
CA ARG A 16 11.24 3.41 -9.42
C ARG A 16 12.02 3.11 -10.68
N LEU A 17 11.60 2.03 -11.32
CA LEU A 17 11.99 1.64 -12.67
C LEU A 17 10.74 1.63 -13.53
N ALA A 18 10.81 2.19 -14.74
CA ALA A 18 9.76 1.96 -15.74
C ALA A 18 9.67 0.45 -16.00
N TYR A 19 8.46 -0.10 -15.96
CA TYR A 19 8.26 -1.53 -16.03
C TYR A 19 7.12 -1.81 -17.02
N ASP A 20 7.31 -2.76 -17.92
CA ASP A 20 6.31 -3.10 -18.91
C ASP A 20 5.07 -3.66 -18.25
N PHE A 21 3.90 -3.15 -18.65
CA PHE A 21 2.62 -3.59 -18.14
C PHE A 21 2.36 -5.07 -18.44
N ALA A 22 2.79 -5.55 -19.61
CA ALA A 22 2.67 -6.97 -19.97
C ALA A 22 3.48 -7.88 -19.05
N GLN A 23 4.62 -7.41 -18.55
CA GLN A 23 5.40 -8.14 -17.54
C GLN A 23 4.75 -8.10 -16.16
N ALA A 24 4.19 -6.96 -15.79
CA ALA A 24 3.45 -6.84 -14.52
C ALA A 24 2.24 -7.79 -14.48
N ALA A 25 1.55 -7.97 -15.61
CA ALA A 25 0.40 -8.87 -15.73
C ALA A 25 0.75 -10.36 -15.52
N ARG A 26 2.01 -10.75 -15.75
CA ARG A 26 2.47 -12.12 -15.51
C ARG A 26 2.69 -12.45 -14.03
N MET A 27 2.57 -11.46 -13.15
CA MET A 27 2.81 -11.63 -11.70
C MET A 27 4.22 -12.13 -11.37
N GLU A 28 5.18 -11.89 -12.25
CA GLU A 28 6.57 -12.30 -12.09
C GLU A 28 7.52 -11.15 -12.38
N LEU A 29 8.64 -11.10 -11.66
CA LEU A 29 9.71 -10.17 -11.98
C LEU A 29 10.52 -10.68 -13.18
N SER A 30 10.73 -9.84 -14.18
CA SER A 30 11.68 -10.11 -15.25
C SER A 30 13.11 -10.24 -14.70
N ARG A 31 14.01 -10.81 -15.48
CA ARG A 31 15.44 -10.87 -15.12
C ARG A 31 16.01 -9.48 -14.84
N GLU A 32 15.68 -8.51 -15.69
CA GLU A 32 16.08 -7.10 -15.48
C GLU A 32 15.47 -6.51 -14.19
N GLY A 33 14.19 -6.80 -13.93
CA GLY A 33 13.53 -6.37 -12.70
C GLY A 33 14.17 -6.96 -11.45
N ARG A 34 14.54 -8.24 -11.46
CA ARG A 34 15.25 -8.90 -10.35
C ARG A 34 16.62 -8.27 -10.11
N PHE A 35 17.40 -8.08 -11.18
CA PHE A 35 18.69 -7.41 -11.08
C PHE A 35 18.58 -6.01 -10.51
N TRP A 36 17.63 -5.22 -11.02
CA TRP A 36 17.40 -3.86 -10.51
C TRP A 36 16.98 -3.85 -9.03
N VAL A 37 16.13 -4.80 -8.60
CA VAL A 37 15.75 -4.94 -7.19
C VAL A 37 16.97 -5.28 -6.33
N ALA A 38 17.80 -6.23 -6.76
CA ALA A 38 19.03 -6.63 -6.05
C ALA A 38 19.96 -5.43 -5.82
N GLU A 39 20.24 -4.65 -6.87
CA GLU A 39 21.06 -3.42 -6.75
C GLU A 39 20.48 -2.40 -5.74
N ARG A 40 19.14 -2.27 -5.68
CA ARG A 40 18.51 -1.31 -4.74
C ARG A 40 18.56 -1.81 -3.31
N LEU A 41 18.46 -3.11 -3.11
CA LEU A 41 18.59 -3.73 -1.79
C LEU A 41 20.04 -3.69 -1.30
N GLU A 42 21.00 -3.97 -2.17
CA GLU A 42 22.44 -3.85 -1.87
C GLU A 42 22.80 -2.41 -1.48
N ALA A 43 22.38 -1.42 -2.28
CA ALA A 43 22.59 0.00 -1.98
C ALA A 43 21.90 0.48 -0.68
N ALA A 44 20.96 -0.29 -0.16
CA ALA A 44 20.28 -0.07 1.12
C ALA A 44 20.83 -0.97 2.24
N GLU A 45 21.95 -1.67 2.00
CA GLU A 45 22.60 -2.60 2.93
C GLU A 45 21.66 -3.73 3.43
N CYS A 46 20.69 -4.12 2.59
CA CYS A 46 19.72 -5.18 2.88
C CYS A 46 20.18 -6.51 2.22
N PHE A 47 21.30 -7.04 2.66
CA PHE A 47 21.96 -8.20 2.03
C PHE A 47 21.11 -9.48 2.09
N GLU A 48 20.43 -9.76 3.19
CA GLU A 48 19.48 -10.88 3.26
C GLU A 48 18.36 -10.78 2.22
N GLY A 49 17.97 -9.57 1.84
CA GLY A 49 17.00 -9.31 0.79
C GLY A 49 17.57 -9.59 -0.59
N VAL A 50 18.86 -9.30 -0.83
CA VAL A 50 19.55 -9.59 -2.10
C VAL A 50 19.54 -11.09 -2.37
N ASP A 51 19.90 -11.89 -1.39
CA ASP A 51 19.95 -13.36 -1.51
C ASP A 51 18.59 -14.00 -1.82
N ARG A 52 17.50 -13.27 -1.51
CA ARG A 52 16.13 -13.75 -1.70
C ARG A 52 15.42 -13.20 -2.94
N VAL A 53 16.08 -12.36 -3.73
CA VAL A 53 15.43 -11.72 -4.90
C VAL A 53 14.88 -12.75 -5.89
N ASP A 54 15.57 -13.84 -6.10
CA ASP A 54 15.13 -14.89 -7.04
C ASP A 54 13.94 -15.70 -6.52
N SER A 55 13.72 -15.71 -5.22
CA SER A 55 12.58 -16.39 -4.58
C SER A 55 11.36 -15.48 -4.37
N LEU A 56 11.40 -14.23 -4.83
CA LEU A 56 10.27 -13.32 -4.71
C LEU A 56 9.06 -13.81 -5.50
N VAL A 57 7.93 -13.88 -4.81
CA VAL A 57 6.63 -14.22 -5.40
C VAL A 57 5.61 -13.14 -5.04
N PRO A 58 4.59 -12.90 -5.88
CA PRO A 58 3.52 -11.98 -5.53
C PRO A 58 2.70 -12.55 -4.36
N VAL A 59 2.46 -11.73 -3.35
CA VAL A 59 1.71 -12.13 -2.15
C VAL A 59 0.38 -11.41 -2.00
N LEU A 60 0.23 -10.24 -2.63
CA LEU A 60 -1.00 -9.45 -2.60
C LEU A 60 -1.14 -8.69 -3.92
N SER A 61 -2.28 -8.78 -4.53
CA SER A 61 -2.75 -7.84 -5.55
C SER A 61 -3.83 -6.94 -4.98
N GLY A 62 -3.98 -5.75 -5.54
CA GLY A 62 -5.05 -4.86 -5.12
C GLY A 62 -5.34 -3.78 -6.14
N THR A 63 -6.62 -3.46 -6.29
CA THR A 63 -7.12 -2.40 -7.15
C THR A 63 -7.90 -1.38 -6.34
N TYR A 64 -8.00 -0.18 -6.85
CA TYR A 64 -8.80 0.91 -6.28
C TYR A 64 -8.98 2.00 -7.32
N THR A 65 -10.06 2.77 -7.18
CA THR A 65 -10.28 4.00 -7.93
C THR A 65 -9.64 5.17 -7.19
N ARG A 66 -8.81 5.97 -7.86
CA ARG A 66 -8.09 7.10 -7.26
C ARG A 66 -8.50 8.43 -7.85
N SER A 67 -8.95 9.35 -7.00
CA SER A 67 -9.03 10.77 -7.29
C SER A 67 -7.85 11.51 -6.66
N THR A 68 -7.28 12.47 -7.40
CA THR A 68 -6.21 13.33 -6.88
C THR A 68 -6.66 14.77 -6.85
N LEU A 69 -6.54 15.41 -5.69
CA LEU A 69 -6.82 16.83 -5.47
C LEU A 69 -5.50 17.58 -5.31
N LEU A 70 -5.35 18.67 -6.04
CA LEU A 70 -4.28 19.63 -5.80
C LEU A 70 -4.84 20.78 -4.96
N MET A 71 -4.10 21.19 -3.94
CA MET A 71 -4.49 22.36 -3.15
C MET A 71 -4.36 23.62 -3.99
N ALA A 72 -5.29 24.56 -3.84
CA ALA A 72 -5.34 25.80 -4.62
C ALA A 72 -4.09 26.67 -4.47
N ASP A 73 -3.43 26.59 -3.31
CA ASP A 73 -2.18 27.28 -3.00
C ASP A 73 -0.92 26.60 -3.59
N GLY A 74 -1.10 25.44 -4.25
CA GLY A 74 0.00 24.63 -4.80
C GLY A 74 0.89 23.95 -3.74
N GLN A 75 0.60 24.13 -2.45
CA GLN A 75 1.45 23.66 -1.34
C GLN A 75 1.16 22.23 -0.89
N GLY A 76 0.26 21.54 -1.56
CA GLY A 76 -0.06 20.19 -1.18
C GLY A 76 -0.96 19.47 -2.18
N ARG A 77 -1.15 18.20 -1.92
CA ARG A 77 -2.09 17.34 -2.65
C ARG A 77 -2.73 16.34 -1.73
N ALA A 78 -3.89 15.85 -2.12
CA ALA A 78 -4.51 14.70 -1.49
C ALA A 78 -4.86 13.65 -2.54
N THR A 79 -4.86 12.39 -2.15
CA THR A 79 -5.44 11.29 -2.93
C THR A 79 -6.58 10.67 -2.13
N ILE A 80 -7.66 10.36 -2.83
CA ILE A 80 -8.82 9.66 -2.28
C ILE A 80 -8.92 8.35 -3.04
N ASP A 81 -8.75 7.24 -2.34
CA ASP A 81 -8.85 5.90 -2.88
C ASP A 81 -10.14 5.25 -2.40
N THR A 82 -10.97 4.84 -3.33
CA THR A 82 -12.26 4.18 -3.13
C THR A 82 -12.30 2.85 -3.88
N GLU A 83 -13.37 2.09 -3.72
CA GLU A 83 -13.56 0.80 -4.40
C GLU A 83 -12.36 -0.12 -4.17
N LEU A 84 -11.95 -0.21 -2.91
CA LEU A 84 -10.79 -0.99 -2.53
C LEU A 84 -11.08 -2.48 -2.65
N ASP A 85 -10.24 -3.16 -3.41
CA ASP A 85 -10.28 -4.60 -3.61
C ASP A 85 -8.88 -5.19 -3.43
N TRP A 86 -8.77 -6.33 -2.75
CA TRP A 86 -7.50 -7.03 -2.57
C TRP A 86 -7.68 -8.54 -2.72
N ASN A 87 -6.67 -9.18 -3.27
CA ASN A 87 -6.59 -10.63 -3.39
C ASN A 87 -5.22 -11.13 -2.90
N SER A 88 -5.25 -12.14 -2.06
CA SER A 88 -4.06 -12.84 -1.58
C SER A 88 -4.34 -14.34 -1.53
N ARG A 89 -3.62 -15.12 -2.34
CA ARG A 89 -3.71 -16.58 -2.34
C ARG A 89 -5.14 -17.13 -2.45
N GLY A 90 -5.96 -16.51 -3.29
CA GLY A 90 -7.36 -16.91 -3.51
C GLY A 90 -8.34 -16.40 -2.45
N HIS A 91 -7.91 -15.62 -1.47
CA HIS A 91 -8.79 -14.90 -0.56
C HIS A 91 -9.00 -13.47 -1.05
N GLU A 92 -10.25 -13.06 -1.17
CA GLU A 92 -10.64 -11.72 -1.62
C GLU A 92 -11.19 -10.89 -0.48
N LEU A 93 -10.85 -9.61 -0.49
CA LEU A 93 -11.35 -8.61 0.45
C LEU A 93 -11.82 -7.38 -0.32
N GLN A 94 -13.11 -7.11 -0.27
CA GLN A 94 -13.71 -5.92 -0.86
C GLN A 94 -14.15 -4.95 0.23
N ALA A 95 -13.81 -3.67 0.06
CA ALA A 95 -14.18 -2.63 1.01
C ALA A 95 -14.82 -1.40 0.30
N PRO A 96 -15.99 -1.59 -0.34
CA PRO A 96 -16.61 -0.54 -1.16
C PRO A 96 -17.11 0.66 -0.35
N HIS A 97 -17.29 0.51 0.95
CA HIS A 97 -17.76 1.56 1.87
C HIS A 97 -16.61 2.29 2.57
N ILE A 98 -15.36 1.99 2.23
CA ILE A 98 -14.19 2.63 2.80
C ILE A 98 -13.56 3.55 1.77
N ALA A 99 -13.23 4.78 2.19
CA ALA A 99 -12.37 5.68 1.45
C ALA A 99 -11.09 5.93 2.24
N ILE A 100 -9.93 5.83 1.57
CA ILE A 100 -8.65 6.16 2.18
C ILE A 100 -8.19 7.51 1.62
N ILE A 101 -8.13 8.52 2.49
CA ILE A 101 -7.64 9.85 2.15
C ILE A 101 -6.19 9.97 2.63
N GLU A 102 -5.27 10.25 1.72
CA GLU A 102 -3.87 10.52 2.03
C GLU A 102 -3.56 11.98 1.65
N THR A 103 -3.32 12.82 2.66
CA THR A 103 -2.90 14.20 2.45
C THR A 103 -1.38 14.30 2.46
N LYS A 104 -0.84 15.12 1.59
CA LYS A 104 0.59 15.47 1.51
C LYS A 104 0.69 16.97 1.53
N SER A 105 0.97 17.50 2.69
CA SER A 105 1.22 18.90 2.96
C SER A 105 2.70 19.13 3.31
N GLY A 106 3.14 20.38 3.29
CA GLY A 106 4.47 20.77 3.73
C GLY A 106 4.64 20.67 5.26
N ALA A 107 5.32 21.64 5.86
CA ALA A 107 5.55 21.67 7.30
C ALA A 107 4.26 21.97 8.11
N ALA A 108 3.26 22.61 7.50
CA ALA A 108 1.97 22.93 8.13
C ALA A 108 0.85 22.07 7.53
N PRO A 109 -0.21 21.82 8.32
CA PRO A 109 -1.42 21.17 7.82
C PRO A 109 -2.06 21.93 6.67
N SER A 110 -2.49 21.21 5.62
CA SER A 110 -3.23 21.79 4.51
C SER A 110 -4.63 22.27 4.92
N GLU A 111 -5.30 22.99 4.03
CA GLU A 111 -6.70 23.37 4.22
C GLU A 111 -7.58 22.11 4.35
N LEU A 112 -7.33 21.09 3.54
CA LEU A 112 -8.06 19.82 3.63
C LEU A 112 -7.81 19.11 4.97
N ASP A 113 -6.59 19.14 5.52
CA ASP A 113 -6.34 18.56 6.85
C ASP A 113 -7.20 19.24 7.92
N ARG A 114 -7.27 20.58 7.88
CA ARG A 114 -8.09 21.36 8.84
C ARG A 114 -9.58 21.05 8.66
N LEU A 115 -10.05 20.96 7.42
CA LEU A 115 -11.45 20.61 7.12
C LEU A 115 -11.80 19.22 7.64
N LEU A 116 -10.96 18.21 7.41
CA LEU A 116 -11.15 16.87 7.93
C LEU A 116 -11.20 16.87 9.46
N TRP A 117 -10.30 17.60 10.12
CA TRP A 117 -10.29 17.69 11.59
C TRP A 117 -11.50 18.41 12.16
N ALA A 118 -11.99 19.46 11.50
CA ALA A 118 -13.21 20.14 11.88
C ALA A 118 -14.43 19.21 11.81
N ASN A 119 -14.43 18.28 10.86
CA ASN A 119 -15.44 17.23 10.73
C ASN A 119 -15.15 15.97 11.54
N ARG A 120 -14.25 16.04 12.54
CA ARG A 120 -13.86 14.94 13.44
C ARG A 120 -13.20 13.75 12.75
N ILE A 121 -12.76 13.91 11.52
CA ILE A 121 -11.97 12.91 10.78
C ILE A 121 -10.51 13.12 11.15
N ARG A 122 -9.99 12.26 12.03
CA ARG A 122 -8.62 12.34 12.54
C ARG A 122 -7.70 11.41 11.75
N PRO A 123 -6.41 11.78 11.60
CA PRO A 123 -5.44 10.93 10.95
C PRO A 123 -5.34 9.56 11.64
N SER A 124 -5.27 8.52 10.83
CA SER A 124 -5.05 7.15 11.28
C SER A 124 -3.79 6.60 10.62
N ARG A 125 -3.01 5.82 11.35
CA ARG A 125 -1.86 5.15 10.78
C ARG A 125 -2.34 3.92 10.02
N ILE A 126 -2.29 3.97 8.70
CA ILE A 126 -2.69 2.88 7.82
C ILE A 126 -1.61 2.58 6.79
N SER A 127 -1.52 1.32 6.39
CA SER A 127 -0.82 0.86 5.19
C SER A 127 -1.78 -0.06 4.43
N LYS A 128 -2.16 0.30 3.22
CA LYS A 128 -3.04 -0.53 2.39
C LYS A 128 -2.55 -1.99 2.32
N TYR A 129 -1.27 -2.16 2.01
CA TYR A 129 -0.65 -3.48 1.94
C TYR A 129 -0.74 -4.24 3.28
N ALA A 130 -0.22 -3.65 4.36
CA ALA A 130 -0.14 -4.36 5.63
C ALA A 130 -1.52 -4.58 6.28
N THR A 131 -2.48 -3.67 6.06
CA THR A 131 -3.85 -3.83 6.53
C THR A 131 -4.56 -4.95 5.78
N ALA A 132 -4.44 -4.99 4.44
CA ALA A 132 -5.01 -6.06 3.63
C ALA A 132 -4.38 -7.43 3.97
N MET A 133 -3.05 -7.50 4.10
CA MET A 133 -2.37 -8.74 4.52
C MET A 133 -2.86 -9.22 5.89
N ALA A 134 -3.02 -8.31 6.86
CA ALA A 134 -3.51 -8.65 8.19
C ALA A 134 -4.95 -9.19 8.18
N LEU A 135 -5.79 -8.72 7.25
CA LEU A 135 -7.17 -9.16 7.09
C LEU A 135 -7.28 -10.49 6.31
N LEU A 136 -6.38 -10.71 5.35
CA LEU A 136 -6.41 -11.88 4.46
C LEU A 136 -5.53 -13.05 4.96
N THR A 137 -4.74 -12.84 6.01
CA THR A 137 -3.83 -13.85 6.56
C THR A 137 -4.10 -14.00 8.07
N PRO A 138 -4.90 -14.97 8.49
CA PRO A 138 -5.36 -15.09 9.89
C PRO A 138 -4.25 -15.17 10.93
N ASP A 139 -3.15 -15.84 10.62
CA ASP A 139 -2.02 -16.05 11.54
C ASP A 139 -1.00 -14.89 11.58
N LEU A 140 -1.25 -13.85 10.80
CA LEU A 140 -0.34 -12.70 10.75
C LEU A 140 -0.57 -11.80 11.97
N GLN A 141 0.51 -11.45 12.67
CA GLN A 141 0.44 -10.51 13.79
C GLN A 141 -0.04 -9.13 13.33
N THR A 142 -1.15 -8.65 13.88
CA THR A 142 -1.83 -7.42 13.46
C THR A 142 -1.52 -6.21 14.34
N ASN A 143 -0.82 -6.37 15.46
CA ASN A 143 -0.63 -5.40 16.57
C ASN A 143 -0.62 -3.92 16.16
N ARG A 144 0.09 -3.59 15.10
CA ARG A 144 0.21 -2.21 14.62
C ARG A 144 -1.07 -1.72 13.91
N TRP A 145 -1.85 -2.62 13.34
CA TRP A 145 -3.00 -2.34 12.48
C TRP A 145 -4.33 -2.64 13.15
N THR A 146 -4.34 -3.31 14.30
CA THR A 146 -5.55 -3.72 15.03
C THR A 146 -6.54 -2.58 15.19
N ARG A 147 -6.11 -1.43 15.66
CA ARG A 147 -7.02 -0.27 15.85
C ARG A 147 -7.72 0.21 14.58
N VAL A 148 -7.02 0.18 13.44
CA VAL A 148 -7.58 0.57 12.15
C VAL A 148 -8.53 -0.51 11.65
N ILE A 149 -8.14 -1.76 11.79
CA ILE A 149 -8.96 -2.92 11.44
C ILE A 149 -10.26 -2.88 12.24
N ASP A 150 -10.20 -2.84 13.55
CA ASP A 150 -11.37 -2.82 14.43
C ASP A 150 -12.30 -1.65 14.18
N ARG A 151 -11.73 -0.49 13.87
CA ARG A 151 -12.52 0.73 13.68
C ARG A 151 -13.22 0.79 12.33
N PHE A 152 -12.58 0.30 11.25
CA PHE A 152 -13.03 0.55 9.89
C PHE A 152 -13.37 -0.70 9.10
N PHE A 153 -12.81 -1.86 9.45
CA PHE A 153 -12.96 -3.08 8.68
C PHE A 153 -13.80 -4.16 9.36
N THR A 154 -14.13 -4.04 10.65
CA THR A 154 -14.99 -4.98 11.37
C THR A 154 -16.49 -4.87 10.99
N MET A 155 -16.89 -3.74 10.41
CA MET A 155 -18.23 -3.60 9.86
C MET A 155 -18.30 -4.16 8.43
N ARG A 156 -18.18 -5.51 8.30
CA ARG A 156 -18.45 -6.33 7.12
C ARG A 156 -17.53 -6.15 5.91
N PRO A 157 -16.26 -6.56 5.95
CA PRO A 157 -15.64 -7.05 4.75
C PRO A 157 -16.27 -8.40 4.40
N THR A 158 -16.81 -8.55 3.20
CA THR A 158 -17.15 -9.87 2.69
C THR A 158 -15.85 -10.52 2.24
N VAL A 159 -15.28 -11.40 3.08
CA VAL A 159 -14.17 -12.25 2.64
C VAL A 159 -14.81 -13.42 1.88
N GLN A 160 -14.65 -13.44 0.56
CA GLN A 160 -15.06 -14.58 -0.27
C GLN A 160 -13.82 -15.42 -0.59
N GLN A 161 -13.95 -16.73 -0.49
CA GLN A 161 -13.00 -17.63 -1.13
C GLN A 161 -13.27 -17.63 -2.62
N ALA A 162 -12.26 -17.28 -3.42
CA ALA A 162 -12.35 -17.46 -4.85
C ALA A 162 -12.54 -18.95 -5.14
N LEU A 163 -13.66 -19.31 -5.75
CA LEU A 163 -13.88 -20.65 -6.26
C LEU A 163 -12.82 -20.94 -7.33
N ALA A 164 -11.93 -21.90 -7.05
CA ALA A 164 -10.96 -22.38 -8.03
C ALA A 164 -11.73 -22.90 -9.25
N ALA A 165 -11.60 -22.23 -10.41
CA ALA A 165 -12.06 -22.69 -11.70
C ALA A 165 -10.96 -23.51 -12.39
#